data_772dd4627d43f395cfad760ab54bcf79
#
_entry.id   772dd4627d43f395cfad760ab54bcf79
#
_cell.length_a   1.000
_cell.length_b   1.000
_cell.length_c   1.000
_cell.angle_alpha   90.00
_cell.angle_beta   90.00
_cell.angle_gamma   90.00
#
_symmetry.space_group_name_H-M   'P 1'
#
loop_
_entity.id
_entity.type
_entity.pdbx_description
1 polymer ?
#
loop_
_entity_poly.entity_id
_entity_poly.type
_entity_poly.pdbx_seq_one_letter_code
_entity_poly.pdbx_strand_id
1 'polypeptide(L)'
;MKVLVTGGAGYIGSHAVRALAECGRYPVTVDNLSEGHREAVLTGELEVGELSDEAFLGEVFDRHLPDAVMHFASRCYVGESVENPRRYYEENLIGALTLLKVMLQRRVRLLIFSSSCATYGNPVRIPMGEDHPQDPVN
;
A
#
# COMPACT_ATOMS: atom_id res chain seq x y z
N MET A 1 17.34 -7.66 -4.91
CA MET A 1 16.27 -7.55 -3.91
C MET A 1 14.98 -7.31 -4.65
N LYS A 2 14.00 -8.19 -4.43
CA LYS A 2 12.67 -8.09 -5.03
C LYS A 2 11.72 -7.42 -4.03
N VAL A 3 10.99 -6.41 -4.46
CA VAL A 3 10.11 -5.62 -3.59
C VAL A 3 8.68 -5.69 -4.10
N LEU A 4 7.77 -6.20 -3.27
CA LEU A 4 6.35 -6.16 -3.55
C LEU A 4 5.82 -4.76 -3.21
N VAL A 5 5.14 -4.12 -4.16
CA VAL A 5 4.57 -2.77 -3.99
C VAL A 5 3.06 -2.86 -4.14
N THR A 6 2.34 -2.79 -3.01
CA THR A 6 0.88 -2.76 -3.05
C THR A 6 0.39 -1.35 -3.31
N GLY A 7 -0.65 -1.19 -4.14
CA GLY A 7 -1.07 0.12 -4.63
C GLY A 7 -0.08 0.73 -5.64
N GLY A 8 0.72 -0.12 -6.29
CA GLY A 8 1.77 0.32 -7.20
C GLY A 8 1.28 0.88 -8.53
N ALA A 9 -0.01 0.75 -8.85
CA ALA A 9 -0.64 1.39 -10.01
C ALA A 9 -1.25 2.76 -9.68
N GLY A 10 -1.26 3.16 -8.39
CA GLY A 10 -1.66 4.49 -7.94
C GLY A 10 -0.55 5.53 -8.11
N TYR A 11 -0.87 6.80 -7.76
CA TYR A 11 0.06 7.92 -7.98
C TYR A 11 1.40 7.73 -7.23
N ILE A 12 1.37 7.59 -5.91
CA ILE A 12 2.61 7.44 -5.11
C ILE A 12 3.30 6.11 -5.41
N GLY A 13 2.51 5.02 -5.46
CA GLY A 13 3.03 3.68 -5.68
C GLY A 13 3.77 3.52 -7.01
N SER A 14 3.26 4.09 -8.11
CA SER A 14 3.90 4.03 -9.43
C SER A 14 5.25 4.75 -9.46
N HIS A 15 5.37 5.88 -8.77
CA HIS A 15 6.65 6.56 -8.60
C HIS A 15 7.65 5.74 -7.77
N ALA A 16 7.17 5.06 -6.72
CA ALA A 16 8.00 4.15 -5.92
C ALA A 16 8.49 2.95 -6.75
N VAL A 17 7.60 2.34 -7.55
CA VAL A 17 7.94 1.25 -8.49
C VAL A 17 9.05 1.68 -9.44
N ARG A 18 8.92 2.87 -10.05
CA ARG A 18 9.93 3.43 -10.95
C ARG A 18 11.26 3.66 -10.22
N ALA A 19 11.25 4.32 -9.05
CA ALA A 19 12.45 4.60 -8.28
C ALA A 19 13.18 3.32 -7.84
N LEU A 20 12.44 2.27 -7.45
CA LEU A 20 13.01 0.96 -7.14
C LEU A 20 13.76 0.36 -8.34
N ALA A 21 13.16 0.41 -9.53
CA ALA A 21 13.80 -0.09 -10.74
C ALA A 21 15.05 0.71 -11.10
N GLU A 22 15.00 2.05 -11.03
CA GLU A 22 16.16 2.93 -11.25
C GLU A 22 17.31 2.64 -10.27
N CYS A 23 16.99 2.21 -9.03
CA CYS A 23 17.96 1.75 -8.04
C CYS A 23 18.39 0.28 -8.21
N GLY A 24 18.08 -0.37 -9.33
CA GLY A 24 18.45 -1.78 -9.59
C GLY A 24 17.71 -2.79 -8.73
N ARG A 25 16.55 -2.44 -8.18
CA ARG A 25 15.64 -3.37 -7.49
C ARG A 25 14.63 -3.93 -8.48
N TYR A 26 14.01 -5.05 -8.11
CA TYR A 26 13.00 -5.70 -8.94
C TYR A 26 11.60 -5.48 -8.31
N PRO A 27 10.83 -4.50 -8.77
CA PRO A 27 9.48 -4.26 -8.24
C PRO A 27 8.47 -5.25 -8.80
N VAL A 28 7.55 -5.69 -7.93
CA VAL A 28 6.34 -6.42 -8.29
C VAL A 28 5.16 -5.62 -7.74
N THR A 29 4.30 -5.15 -8.61
CA THR A 29 3.11 -4.38 -8.24
C THR A 29 1.94 -5.31 -7.94
N VAL A 30 1.24 -5.07 -6.82
CA VAL A 30 -0.09 -5.62 -6.53
C VAL A 30 -1.08 -4.46 -6.46
N ASP A 31 -2.13 -4.50 -7.27
CA ASP A 31 -3.15 -3.46 -7.32
C ASP A 31 -4.49 -4.04 -7.79
N ASN A 32 -5.62 -3.59 -7.27
CA ASN A 32 -6.93 -4.01 -7.73
C ASN A 32 -7.46 -3.15 -8.90
N LEU A 33 -6.73 -2.10 -9.25
CA LEU A 33 -7.05 -1.13 -10.31
C LEU A 33 -8.38 -0.37 -10.09
N SER A 34 -8.86 -0.31 -8.84
CA SER A 34 -10.09 0.45 -8.52
C SER A 34 -9.89 1.96 -8.66
N GLU A 35 -8.67 2.45 -8.36
CA GLU A 35 -8.25 3.84 -8.46
C GLU A 35 -6.92 3.97 -9.23
N GLY A 36 -6.15 2.88 -9.29
CA GLY A 36 -4.89 2.79 -10.02
C GLY A 36 -5.10 2.54 -11.51
N HIS A 37 -4.06 2.84 -12.28
CA HIS A 37 -4.07 2.68 -13.73
C HIS A 37 -2.96 1.72 -14.17
N ARG A 38 -3.30 0.71 -14.94
CA ARG A 38 -2.33 -0.27 -15.47
C ARG A 38 -1.16 0.40 -16.19
N GLU A 39 -1.45 1.47 -16.92
CA GLU A 39 -0.49 2.25 -17.71
C GLU A 39 0.53 2.99 -16.84
N ALA A 40 0.25 3.18 -15.55
CA ALA A 40 1.19 3.80 -14.61
C ALA A 40 2.31 2.83 -14.18
N VAL A 41 2.12 1.52 -14.36
CA VAL A 41 3.13 0.50 -14.07
C VAL A 41 4.05 0.35 -15.27
N LEU A 42 5.08 1.19 -15.35
CA LEU A 42 6.00 1.25 -16.48
C LEU A 42 7.10 0.19 -16.44
N THR A 43 7.29 -0.48 -15.31
CA THR A 43 8.37 -1.46 -15.10
C THR A 43 7.98 -2.46 -14.02
N GLY A 44 8.62 -3.64 -14.07
CA GLY A 44 8.29 -4.76 -13.18
C GLY A 44 7.05 -5.53 -13.63
N GLU A 45 6.53 -6.35 -12.74
CA GLU A 45 5.34 -7.17 -12.99
C GLU A 45 4.13 -6.59 -12.27
N LEU A 46 2.93 -6.77 -12.84
CA LEU A 46 1.66 -6.34 -12.26
C LEU A 46 0.76 -7.56 -12.02
N GLU A 47 0.45 -7.76 -10.76
CA GLU A 47 -0.54 -8.74 -10.28
C GLU A 47 -1.82 -7.97 -9.90
N VAL A 48 -2.93 -8.34 -10.53
CA VAL A 48 -4.21 -7.65 -10.33
C VAL A 48 -5.09 -8.46 -9.39
N GLY A 49 -5.42 -7.90 -8.23
CA GLY A 49 -6.25 -8.56 -7.23
C GLY A 49 -6.37 -7.79 -5.92
N GLU A 50 -7.18 -8.32 -5.02
CA GLU A 50 -7.54 -7.70 -3.75
C GLU A 50 -6.57 -8.09 -2.63
N LEU A 51 -6.20 -7.13 -1.78
CA LEU A 51 -5.37 -7.41 -0.61
C LEU A 51 -6.11 -8.23 0.46
N SER A 52 -7.43 -8.22 0.47
CA SER A 52 -8.24 -9.04 1.37
C SER A 52 -8.31 -10.51 0.95
N ASP A 53 -7.92 -10.84 -0.28
CA ASP A 53 -7.82 -12.22 -0.77
C ASP A 53 -6.48 -12.86 -0.36
N GLU A 54 -6.54 -13.62 0.73
CA GLU A 54 -5.37 -14.31 1.29
C GLU A 54 -4.78 -15.35 0.32
N ALA A 55 -5.63 -16.04 -0.44
CA ALA A 55 -5.20 -17.05 -1.39
C ALA A 55 -4.42 -16.41 -2.54
N PHE A 56 -4.98 -15.36 -3.13
CA PHE A 56 -4.32 -14.57 -4.16
C PHE A 56 -2.95 -14.02 -3.68
N LEU A 57 -2.92 -13.38 -2.50
CA LEU A 57 -1.66 -12.89 -1.95
C LEU A 57 -0.65 -14.02 -1.72
N GLY A 58 -1.11 -15.16 -1.20
CA GLY A 58 -0.26 -16.34 -1.02
C GLY A 58 0.39 -16.79 -2.33
N GLU A 59 -0.39 -16.88 -3.41
CA GLU A 59 0.13 -17.23 -4.75
C GLU A 59 1.14 -16.19 -5.28
N VAL A 60 0.87 -14.90 -5.09
CA VAL A 60 1.78 -13.82 -5.48
C VAL A 60 3.10 -13.94 -4.72
N PHE A 61 3.06 -14.14 -3.40
CA PHE A 61 4.27 -14.33 -2.61
C PHE A 61 5.05 -15.60 -2.99
N ASP A 62 4.37 -16.70 -3.27
CA ASP A 62 5.01 -17.96 -3.68
C ASP A 62 5.62 -17.87 -5.08
N ARG A 63 5.00 -17.11 -6.00
CA ARG A 63 5.50 -16.88 -7.37
C ARG A 63 6.70 -15.96 -7.39
N HIS A 64 6.63 -14.86 -6.66
CA HIS A 64 7.63 -13.79 -6.76
C HIS A 64 8.71 -13.85 -5.70
N LEU A 65 8.47 -14.48 -4.55
CA LEU A 65 9.41 -14.58 -3.41
C LEU A 65 9.98 -13.21 -3.02
N PRO A 66 9.16 -12.22 -2.65
CA PRO A 66 9.64 -10.89 -2.34
C PRO A 66 10.49 -10.88 -1.07
N ASP A 67 11.54 -10.05 -1.07
CA ASP A 67 12.39 -9.81 0.11
C ASP A 67 11.78 -8.77 1.06
N ALA A 68 10.97 -7.85 0.50
CA ALA A 68 10.37 -6.73 1.23
C ALA A 68 9.03 -6.33 0.61
N VAL A 69 8.23 -5.59 1.38
CA VAL A 69 6.96 -5.00 0.95
C VAL A 69 6.98 -3.49 1.17
N MET A 70 6.49 -2.74 0.18
CA MET A 70 6.10 -1.33 0.31
C MET A 70 4.59 -1.24 0.14
N HIS A 71 3.88 -0.75 1.16
CA HIS A 71 2.43 -0.74 1.20
C HIS A 71 1.88 0.67 1.00
N PHE A 72 1.32 0.92 -0.19
CA PHE A 72 0.64 2.17 -0.58
C PHE A 72 -0.85 1.97 -0.86
N ALA A 73 -1.32 0.74 -0.94
CA ALA A 73 -2.72 0.45 -1.22
C ALA A 73 -3.60 0.90 -0.07
N SER A 74 -4.41 1.91 -0.30
CA SER A 74 -5.35 2.45 0.68
C SER A 74 -6.34 3.39 0.01
N ARG A 75 -7.59 3.37 0.45
CA ARG A 75 -8.53 4.46 0.17
C ARG A 75 -8.20 5.66 1.04
N CYS A 76 -8.20 6.84 0.44
CA CYS A 76 -7.74 8.06 1.11
C CYS A 76 -8.74 9.23 1.08
N TYR A 77 -9.98 9.01 0.62
CA TYR A 77 -11.00 10.07 0.55
C TYR A 77 -11.70 10.23 1.90
N VAL A 78 -11.30 11.25 2.66
CA VAL A 78 -11.80 11.50 4.02
C VAL A 78 -13.32 11.64 4.07
N GLY A 79 -13.94 12.39 3.15
CA GLY A 79 -15.40 12.53 3.07
C GLY A 79 -16.11 11.20 2.90
N GLU A 80 -15.68 10.38 1.94
CA GLU A 80 -16.24 9.04 1.71
C GLU A 80 -16.07 8.13 2.93
N SER A 81 -14.96 8.25 3.67
CA SER A 81 -14.72 7.44 4.87
C SER A 81 -15.74 7.69 6.00
N VAL A 82 -16.27 8.90 6.09
CA VAL A 82 -17.32 9.27 7.04
C VAL A 82 -18.69 8.76 6.59
N GLU A 83 -18.97 8.82 5.28
CA GLU A 83 -20.23 8.34 4.71
C GLU A 83 -20.32 6.82 4.63
N ASN A 84 -19.22 6.16 4.33
CA ASN A 84 -19.13 4.69 4.19
C ASN A 84 -17.92 4.11 4.95
N PRO A 85 -17.90 4.17 6.29
CA PRO A 85 -16.77 3.70 7.08
C PRO A 85 -16.50 2.20 6.94
N ARG A 86 -17.56 1.39 6.70
CA ARG A 86 -17.44 -0.05 6.51
C ARG A 86 -16.46 -0.39 5.39
N ARG A 87 -16.57 0.27 4.24
CA ARG A 87 -15.70 0.06 3.09
C ARG A 87 -14.23 0.33 3.42
N TYR A 88 -13.96 1.38 4.20
CA TYR A 88 -12.61 1.75 4.63
C TYR A 88 -12.02 0.73 5.61
N TYR A 89 -12.84 0.17 6.52
CA TYR A 89 -12.39 -0.94 7.36
C TYR A 89 -12.09 -2.20 6.55
N GLU A 90 -12.94 -2.55 5.60
CA GLU A 90 -12.75 -3.73 4.75
C GLU A 90 -11.51 -3.60 3.85
N GLU A 91 -11.35 -2.50 3.15
CA GLU A 91 -10.25 -2.32 2.20
C GLU A 91 -8.94 -1.94 2.89
N ASN A 92 -8.93 -0.98 3.81
CA ASN A 92 -7.69 -0.51 4.41
C ASN A 92 -7.21 -1.39 5.58
N LEU A 93 -8.11 -1.76 6.51
CA LEU A 93 -7.70 -2.51 7.71
C LEU A 93 -7.59 -4.01 7.42
N ILE A 94 -8.65 -4.63 6.89
CA ILE A 94 -8.64 -6.08 6.63
C ILE A 94 -7.60 -6.41 5.56
N GLY A 95 -7.51 -5.63 4.49
CA GLY A 95 -6.49 -5.81 3.45
C GLY A 95 -5.07 -5.73 4.02
N ALA A 96 -4.77 -4.74 4.86
CA ALA A 96 -3.46 -4.62 5.50
C ALA A 96 -3.16 -5.78 6.47
N LEU A 97 -4.15 -6.21 7.26
CA LEU A 97 -3.99 -7.35 8.18
C LEU A 97 -3.75 -8.66 7.42
N THR A 98 -4.46 -8.87 6.30
CA THR A 98 -4.24 -10.04 5.43
C THR A 98 -2.85 -10.03 4.83
N LEU A 99 -2.38 -8.88 4.33
CA LEU A 99 -1.02 -8.72 3.84
C LEU A 99 0.02 -9.07 4.92
N LEU A 100 -0.13 -8.54 6.13
CA LEU A 100 0.78 -8.84 7.24
C LEU A 100 0.77 -10.33 7.61
N LYS A 101 -0.40 -10.96 7.60
CA LYS A 101 -0.53 -12.41 7.85
C LYS A 101 0.26 -13.22 6.81
N VAL A 102 0.10 -12.92 5.52
CA VAL A 102 0.83 -13.60 4.44
C VAL A 102 2.33 -13.35 4.53
N MET A 103 2.75 -12.11 4.82
CA MET A 103 4.16 -11.78 5.06
C MET A 103 4.76 -12.64 6.17
N LEU A 104 4.06 -12.80 7.31
CA LEU A 104 4.51 -13.63 8.41
C LEU A 104 4.61 -15.11 8.03
N GLN A 105 3.62 -15.64 7.32
CA GLN A 105 3.61 -17.03 6.83
C GLN A 105 4.79 -17.31 5.89
N ARG A 106 5.16 -16.34 5.04
CA ARG A 106 6.28 -16.45 4.07
C ARG A 106 7.61 -15.91 4.62
N ARG A 107 7.64 -15.52 5.92
CA ARG A 107 8.84 -15.00 6.61
C ARG A 107 9.43 -13.73 5.98
N VAL A 108 8.63 -12.96 5.27
CA VAL A 108 9.02 -11.62 4.79
C VAL A 108 8.84 -10.64 5.94
N ARG A 109 9.93 -9.99 6.39
CA ARG A 109 9.95 -9.18 7.62
C ARG A 109 10.18 -7.70 7.39
N LEU A 110 10.51 -7.32 6.16
CA LEU A 110 10.75 -5.91 5.83
C LEU A 110 9.48 -5.29 5.26
N LEU A 111 8.93 -4.32 5.98
CA LEU A 111 7.75 -3.57 5.57
C LEU A 111 8.03 -2.07 5.65
N ILE A 112 7.74 -1.36 4.58
CA ILE A 112 7.54 0.09 4.58
C ILE A 112 6.05 0.35 4.41
N PHE A 113 5.47 1.03 5.39
CA PHE A 113 4.04 1.37 5.40
C PHE A 113 3.86 2.86 5.16
N SER A 114 3.17 3.22 4.07
CA SER A 114 2.79 4.61 3.81
C SER A 114 1.63 4.98 4.72
N SER A 115 1.90 5.76 5.76
CA SER A 115 0.88 6.26 6.66
C SER A 115 0.04 7.36 6.00
N SER A 116 -0.79 8.04 6.76
CA SER A 116 -1.71 9.08 6.29
C SER A 116 -1.43 10.41 7.00
N CYS A 117 -1.51 11.52 6.26
CA CYS A 117 -1.52 12.85 6.87
C CYS A 117 -2.76 13.10 7.74
N ALA A 118 -3.84 12.35 7.53
CA ALA A 118 -5.05 12.42 8.36
C ALA A 118 -4.79 12.08 9.84
N THR A 119 -3.69 11.40 10.16
CA THR A 119 -3.29 11.11 11.54
C THR A 119 -3.04 12.39 12.36
N TYR A 120 -2.66 13.49 11.71
CA TYR A 120 -2.39 14.76 12.40
C TYR A 120 -3.67 15.58 12.70
N GLY A 121 -4.80 15.25 12.05
CA GLY A 121 -6.04 16.01 12.23
C GLY A 121 -5.93 17.47 11.78
N ASN A 122 -6.53 18.37 12.56
CA ASN A 122 -6.44 19.80 12.28
C ASN A 122 -5.06 20.35 12.67
N PRO A 123 -4.35 21.03 11.75
CA PRO A 123 -3.00 21.50 12.04
C PRO A 123 -3.00 22.60 13.11
N VAL A 124 -2.15 22.44 14.14
CA VAL A 124 -1.88 23.46 15.15
C VAL A 124 -0.89 24.50 14.61
N ARG A 125 0.02 24.08 13.72
CA ARG A 125 1.00 24.92 13.03
C ARG A 125 1.21 24.47 11.59
N ILE A 126 1.54 25.42 10.71
CA ILE A 126 1.86 25.18 9.31
C ILE A 126 3.20 25.85 8.99
N PRO A 127 4.17 25.15 8.34
CA PRO A 127 4.12 23.74 7.96
C PRO A 127 4.18 22.79 9.16
N MET A 128 3.52 21.62 9.05
CA MET A 128 3.59 20.58 10.08
C MET A 128 4.97 19.91 10.09
N GLY A 129 5.58 19.80 11.27
CA GLY A 129 6.80 19.01 11.47
C GLY A 129 6.48 17.58 11.88
N GLU A 130 7.50 16.72 11.94
CA GLU A 130 7.36 15.32 12.35
C GLU A 130 6.94 15.17 13.84
N ASP A 131 7.18 16.19 14.65
CA ASP A 131 6.80 16.30 16.06
C ASP A 131 5.39 16.85 16.28
N HIS A 132 4.61 17.08 15.20
CA HIS A 132 3.25 17.59 15.31
C HIS A 132 2.34 16.60 16.07
N PRO A 133 1.46 17.07 16.96
CA PRO A 133 0.50 16.21 17.65
C PRO A 133 -0.34 15.38 16.66
N GLN A 134 -0.65 14.15 17.04
CA GLN A 134 -1.55 13.27 16.30
C GLN A 134 -2.93 13.31 16.94
N ASP A 135 -3.91 13.85 16.20
CA ASP A 135 -5.29 14.00 16.66
C ASP A 135 -6.26 13.80 15.48
N PRO A 136 -6.39 12.54 14.99
CA PRO A 136 -7.21 12.23 13.82
C PRO A 136 -8.68 12.51 14.07
N VAL A 137 -9.36 13.17 13.12
CA VAL A 137 -10.77 13.55 13.19
C VAL A 137 -11.72 12.63 12.40
N ASN A 138 -11.19 11.61 11.79
CA ASN A 138 -11.94 10.63 11.02
C ASN A 138 -11.49 9.20 11.31
#